data_f48464bb19b8dfb695ebf93aee06ebc1
#
_entry.id   f48464bb19b8dfb695ebf93aee06ebc1
#
_cell.length_a   1.000
_cell.length_b   1.000
_cell.length_c   1.000
_cell.angle_alpha   90.00
_cell.angle_beta   90.00
_cell.angle_gamma   90.00
#
_symmetry.space_group_name_H-M   'P 1'
#
loop_
_entity.id
_entity.type
_entity.pdbx_description
1 polymer ?
#
loop_
_entity_poly.entity_id
_entity_poly.type
_entity_poly.pdbx_seq_one_letter_code
_entity_poly.pdbx_strand_id
1 'polypeptide(L)'
;MSSATTYIDVNAPVSDDIRSQIAGADNNALIVRLMFTTNHLSRWLTPIHDPNRLERSLYRGEPTAKELVIALRNEEQRVYPKMHLIATQTRANLDTLPEWQENPQSVERDTLQPTIVLMAQFRRLRQSTCGLLRSLPDDAWGLVGRSRREPDVTIRQLAERLAVTDYRYLRALDQTLDQVGARQGLAEIQKTHLDELLTLVPEHLTL
;
A
#
# COMPACT_ATOMS: atom_id res chain seq x y z
N MET A 1 -20.18 -22.34 14.11
CA MET A 1 -19.35 -21.62 15.09
C MET A 1 -19.38 -20.16 14.68
N SER A 2 -20.00 -19.28 15.47
CA SER A 2 -20.04 -17.85 15.17
C SER A 2 -18.65 -17.29 15.42
N SER A 3 -17.93 -16.95 14.36
CA SER A 3 -16.67 -16.21 14.46
C SER A 3 -17.00 -14.86 15.11
N ALA A 4 -16.44 -14.59 16.28
CA ALA A 4 -16.59 -13.29 16.91
C ALA A 4 -16.01 -12.26 15.95
N THR A 5 -16.87 -11.40 15.41
CA THR A 5 -16.47 -10.36 14.48
C THR A 5 -15.66 -9.34 15.28
N THR A 6 -14.37 -9.26 15.01
CA THR A 6 -13.42 -8.38 15.72
C THR A 6 -13.33 -7.05 15.01
N TYR A 7 -13.31 -5.95 15.74
CA TYR A 7 -13.07 -4.60 15.21
C TYR A 7 -11.78 -4.52 14.42
N ILE A 8 -11.82 -3.89 13.24
CA ILE A 8 -10.64 -3.75 12.37
C ILE A 8 -9.82 -2.54 12.79
N ASP A 9 -8.70 -2.82 13.44
CA ASP A 9 -7.69 -1.79 13.75
C ASP A 9 -6.65 -1.73 12.64
N VAL A 10 -6.76 -0.71 11.79
CA VAL A 10 -5.77 -0.45 10.72
C VAL A 10 -4.39 -0.16 11.27
N ASN A 11 -4.30 0.37 12.50
CA ASN A 11 -3.03 0.72 13.12
C ASN A 11 -2.44 -0.44 13.93
N ALA A 12 -3.12 -1.59 13.99
CA ALA A 12 -2.58 -2.76 14.65
C ALA A 12 -1.16 -3.08 14.12
N PRO A 13 -0.21 -3.38 15.02
CA PRO A 13 1.17 -3.60 14.63
C PRO A 13 1.28 -4.77 13.63
N VAL A 14 2.16 -4.61 12.66
CA VAL A 14 2.58 -5.71 11.79
C VAL A 14 3.52 -6.60 12.60
N SER A 15 3.36 -7.92 12.49
CA SER A 15 4.19 -8.88 13.23
C SER A 15 5.68 -8.71 12.91
N ASP A 16 6.52 -9.09 13.87
CA ASP A 16 7.97 -9.01 13.70
C ASP A 16 8.47 -9.94 12.59
N ASP A 17 7.80 -11.07 12.36
CA ASP A 17 8.13 -11.99 11.26
C ASP A 17 7.97 -11.32 9.90
N ILE A 18 6.85 -10.64 9.66
CA ILE A 18 6.63 -9.90 8.40
C ILE A 18 7.61 -8.75 8.26
N ARG A 19 7.89 -8.02 9.35
CA ARG A 19 8.90 -6.95 9.33
C ARG A 19 10.29 -7.50 8.99
N SER A 20 10.67 -8.62 9.58
CA SER A 20 11.95 -9.30 9.33
C SER A 20 12.05 -9.81 7.90
N GLN A 21 10.98 -10.38 7.34
CA GLN A 21 10.93 -10.80 5.94
C GLN A 21 11.11 -9.60 4.99
N ILE A 22 10.46 -8.47 5.28
CA ILE A 22 10.60 -7.25 4.47
C ILE A 22 12.03 -6.71 4.56
N ALA A 23 12.60 -6.63 5.74
CA ALA A 23 13.95 -6.11 5.96
C ALA A 23 15.03 -7.03 5.34
N GLY A 24 14.82 -8.35 5.37
CA GLY A 24 15.71 -9.36 4.79
C GLY A 24 15.57 -9.56 3.28
N ALA A 25 14.53 -9.03 2.65
CA ALA A 25 14.35 -9.13 1.21
C ALA A 25 15.43 -8.35 0.46
N ASP A 26 15.93 -8.86 -0.67
CA ASP A 26 16.79 -8.07 -1.57
C ASP A 26 15.99 -6.96 -2.28
N ASN A 27 16.66 -6.09 -3.02
CA ASN A 27 16.05 -4.95 -3.69
C ASN A 27 14.98 -5.38 -4.72
N ASN A 28 15.24 -6.45 -5.49
CA ASN A 28 14.29 -6.96 -6.47
C ASN A 28 13.05 -7.57 -5.80
N ALA A 29 13.24 -8.39 -4.77
CA ALA A 29 12.15 -8.99 -4.01
C ALA A 29 11.25 -7.89 -3.37
N LEU A 30 11.86 -6.79 -2.90
CA LEU A 30 11.11 -5.67 -2.36
C LEU A 30 10.29 -4.95 -3.44
N ILE A 31 10.83 -4.72 -4.64
CA ILE A 31 10.09 -4.18 -5.78
C ILE A 31 8.93 -5.09 -6.17
N VAL A 32 9.18 -6.39 -6.27
CA VAL A 32 8.16 -7.39 -6.58
C VAL A 32 7.03 -7.32 -5.55
N ARG A 33 7.37 -7.28 -4.27
CA ARG A 33 6.38 -7.16 -3.18
C ARG A 33 5.52 -5.91 -3.31
N LEU A 34 6.13 -4.76 -3.62
CA LEU A 34 5.41 -3.51 -3.87
C LEU A 34 4.46 -3.61 -5.08
N MET A 35 4.88 -4.28 -6.14
CA MET A 35 4.04 -4.50 -7.33
C MET A 35 2.84 -5.41 -7.04
N PHE A 36 3.01 -6.42 -6.18
CA PHE A 36 1.93 -7.35 -5.83
C PHE A 36 0.75 -6.66 -5.16
N THR A 37 0.96 -5.55 -4.45
CA THR A 37 -0.14 -4.76 -3.89
C THR A 37 -1.15 -4.35 -4.95
N THR A 38 -0.71 -3.93 -6.13
CA THR A 38 -1.63 -3.57 -7.23
C THR A 38 -2.39 -4.78 -7.77
N ASN A 39 -1.74 -5.95 -7.77
CA ASN A 39 -2.35 -7.21 -8.23
C ASN A 39 -3.42 -7.69 -7.23
N HIS A 40 -3.14 -7.58 -5.91
CA HIS A 40 -4.12 -7.92 -4.88
C HIS A 40 -5.35 -7.03 -4.95
N LEU A 41 -5.15 -5.70 -5.06
CA LEU A 41 -6.27 -4.78 -5.23
C LEU A 41 -7.12 -5.13 -6.46
N SER A 42 -6.48 -5.39 -7.60
CA SER A 42 -7.19 -5.75 -8.82
C SER A 42 -7.96 -7.06 -8.67
N ARG A 43 -7.35 -8.09 -8.06
CA ARG A 43 -7.97 -9.39 -7.83
C ARG A 43 -9.21 -9.28 -6.95
N TRP A 44 -9.12 -8.51 -5.86
CA TRP A 44 -10.18 -8.45 -4.85
C TRP A 44 -11.30 -7.47 -5.22
N LEU A 45 -10.97 -6.32 -5.81
CA LEU A 45 -11.92 -5.23 -5.96
C LEU A 45 -12.55 -5.14 -7.35
N THR A 46 -11.80 -5.51 -8.41
CA THR A 46 -12.33 -5.42 -9.78
C THR A 46 -13.60 -6.26 -10.01
N PRO A 47 -13.74 -7.48 -9.42
CA PRO A 47 -14.95 -8.29 -9.60
C PRO A 47 -16.17 -7.76 -8.84
N ILE A 48 -15.99 -6.81 -7.92
CA ILE A 48 -17.08 -6.24 -7.12
C ILE A 48 -17.68 -5.05 -7.89
N HIS A 49 -18.74 -5.32 -8.64
CA HIS A 49 -19.37 -4.31 -9.48
C HIS A 49 -20.32 -3.39 -8.72
N ASP A 50 -20.82 -3.79 -7.56
CA ASP A 50 -21.66 -2.96 -6.70
C ASP A 50 -20.80 -2.04 -5.81
N PRO A 51 -20.76 -0.71 -6.08
CA PRO A 51 -19.93 0.21 -5.31
C PRO A 51 -20.34 0.26 -3.83
N ASN A 52 -21.62 0.00 -3.50
CA ASN A 52 -22.07 0.01 -2.12
C ASN A 52 -21.37 -1.05 -1.27
N ARG A 53 -20.91 -2.16 -1.87
CA ARG A 53 -20.13 -3.19 -1.15
C ARG A 53 -18.74 -2.71 -0.76
N LEU A 54 -18.18 -1.72 -1.46
CA LEU A 54 -16.87 -1.14 -1.20
C LEU A 54 -16.91 0.10 -0.29
N GLU A 55 -18.11 0.66 -0.09
CA GLU A 55 -18.35 1.86 0.69
C GLU A 55 -19.04 1.57 2.05
N ARG A 56 -19.10 0.30 2.44
CA ARG A 56 -19.64 -0.14 3.74
C ARG A 56 -18.54 -0.57 4.69
N SER A 57 -18.73 -0.27 5.97
CA SER A 57 -18.03 -0.88 7.10
C SER A 57 -19.06 -1.55 8.02
N LEU A 58 -18.64 -2.53 8.81
CA LEU A 58 -19.52 -3.24 9.74
C LEU A 58 -19.81 -2.38 10.97
N TYR A 59 -18.77 -1.75 11.51
CA TYR A 59 -18.91 -0.90 12.70
C TYR A 59 -18.57 0.55 12.37
N ARG A 60 -19.19 1.47 13.11
CA ARG A 60 -18.89 2.90 12.98
C ARG A 60 -17.44 3.16 13.36
N GLY A 61 -16.71 3.83 12.47
CA GLY A 61 -15.28 4.18 12.67
C GLY A 61 -14.30 3.15 12.11
N GLU A 62 -14.78 2.00 11.59
CA GLU A 62 -13.95 1.13 10.77
C GLU A 62 -13.82 1.68 9.35
N PRO A 63 -12.67 1.46 8.69
CA PRO A 63 -12.50 1.90 7.32
C PRO A 63 -13.31 1.06 6.35
N THR A 64 -13.84 1.70 5.33
CA THR A 64 -14.38 1.04 4.15
C THR A 64 -13.27 0.58 3.21
N ALA A 65 -13.55 -0.35 2.31
CA ALA A 65 -12.59 -0.77 1.29
C ALA A 65 -12.11 0.43 0.42
N LYS A 66 -13.00 1.36 0.11
CA LYS A 66 -12.68 2.58 -0.64
C LYS A 66 -11.69 3.47 0.12
N GLU A 67 -11.91 3.70 1.41
CA GLU A 67 -11.01 4.50 2.26
C GLU A 67 -9.62 3.87 2.38
N LEU A 68 -9.51 2.55 2.44
CA LEU A 68 -8.23 1.85 2.44
C LEU A 68 -7.47 2.02 1.11
N VAL A 69 -8.16 2.05 -0.04
CA VAL A 69 -7.55 2.36 -1.33
C VAL A 69 -7.06 3.82 -1.38
N ILE A 70 -7.83 4.76 -0.84
CA ILE A 70 -7.42 6.16 -0.70
C ILE A 70 -6.16 6.27 0.16
N ALA A 71 -6.12 5.57 1.29
CA ALA A 71 -4.97 5.57 2.19
C ALA A 71 -3.69 5.04 1.52
N LEU A 72 -3.77 3.93 0.77
CA LEU A 72 -2.65 3.40 -0.03
C LEU A 72 -2.15 4.43 -1.06
N ARG A 73 -3.07 5.08 -1.78
CA ARG A 73 -2.71 6.12 -2.74
C ARG A 73 -2.04 7.32 -2.08
N ASN A 74 -2.57 7.79 -0.96
CA ASN A 74 -2.04 8.93 -0.23
C ASN A 74 -0.64 8.64 0.32
N GLU A 75 -0.37 7.40 0.76
CA GLU A 75 0.96 7.00 1.19
C GLU A 75 1.98 7.07 0.04
N GLU A 76 1.62 6.61 -1.15
CA GLU A 76 2.46 6.78 -2.34
C GLU A 76 2.74 8.24 -2.67
N GLN A 77 1.73 9.09 -2.62
CA GLN A 77 1.89 10.54 -2.86
C GLN A 77 2.84 11.19 -1.85
N ARG A 78 2.88 10.67 -0.63
CA ARG A 78 3.75 11.15 0.43
C ARG A 78 5.19 10.67 0.29
N VAL A 79 5.39 9.42 -0.14
CA VAL A 79 6.70 8.76 -0.14
C VAL A 79 7.43 8.95 -1.46
N TYR A 80 6.76 8.84 -2.61
CA TYR A 80 7.39 8.94 -3.92
C TYR A 80 8.22 10.23 -4.13
N PRO A 81 7.75 11.43 -3.79
CA PRO A 81 8.54 12.66 -3.93
C PRO A 81 9.85 12.63 -3.14
N LYS A 82 9.84 12.01 -1.94
CA LYS A 82 11.05 11.85 -1.12
C LYS A 82 12.05 10.93 -1.80
N MET A 83 11.61 9.77 -2.28
CA MET A 83 12.47 8.84 -3.02
C MET A 83 13.06 9.49 -4.26
N HIS A 84 12.23 10.17 -5.05
CA HIS A 84 12.67 10.85 -6.26
C HIS A 84 13.71 11.93 -5.97
N LEU A 85 13.50 12.74 -4.93
CA LEU A 85 14.44 13.79 -4.53
C LEU A 85 15.79 13.17 -4.10
N ILE A 86 15.75 12.10 -3.29
CA ILE A 86 16.97 11.41 -2.84
C ILE A 86 17.73 10.81 -4.02
N ALA A 87 17.02 10.22 -4.98
CA ALA A 87 17.63 9.59 -6.15
C ALA A 87 18.26 10.59 -7.13
N THR A 88 17.78 11.84 -7.15
CA THR A 88 18.18 12.83 -8.16
C THR A 88 19.11 13.93 -7.64
N GLN A 89 19.26 14.06 -6.32
CA GLN A 89 20.06 15.14 -5.73
C GLN A 89 21.20 14.59 -4.85
N THR A 90 22.41 15.09 -5.07
CA THR A 90 23.62 14.66 -4.32
C THR A 90 23.52 14.90 -2.80
N ARG A 91 22.73 15.85 -2.35
CA ARG A 91 22.49 16.19 -0.93
C ARG A 91 21.00 16.51 -0.77
N ALA A 92 20.17 15.48 -0.86
CA ALA A 92 18.73 15.65 -0.81
C ALA A 92 18.28 16.26 0.53
N ASN A 93 17.72 17.47 0.45
CA ASN A 93 17.09 18.14 1.60
C ASN A 93 15.57 17.95 1.49
N LEU A 94 15.00 17.07 2.31
CA LEU A 94 13.57 16.76 2.30
C LEU A 94 12.71 17.93 2.79
N ASP A 95 13.28 18.91 3.49
CA ASP A 95 12.56 20.11 3.92
C ASP A 95 12.16 21.04 2.76
N THR A 96 12.73 20.82 1.57
CA THR A 96 12.32 21.53 0.33
C THR A 96 11.00 21.01 -0.24
N LEU A 97 10.58 19.80 0.15
CA LEU A 97 9.28 19.28 -0.22
C LEU A 97 8.19 19.97 0.61
N PRO A 98 7.03 20.27 0.00
CA PRO A 98 5.90 20.74 0.76
C PRO A 98 5.52 19.73 1.83
N GLU A 99 5.15 20.22 3.01
CA GLU A 99 4.59 19.36 4.04
C GLU A 99 3.30 18.72 3.52
N TRP A 100 3.25 17.39 3.57
CA TRP A 100 2.06 16.69 3.14
C TRP A 100 0.92 16.96 4.12
N GLN A 101 -0.12 17.58 3.63
CA GLN A 101 -1.33 17.83 4.38
C GLN A 101 -2.52 17.26 3.62
N GLU A 102 -3.42 16.62 4.36
CA GLU A 102 -4.66 16.19 3.77
C GLU A 102 -5.51 17.42 3.43
N ASN A 103 -5.75 17.61 2.14
CA ASN A 103 -6.56 18.73 1.68
C ASN A 103 -8.04 18.35 1.79
N PRO A 104 -8.87 19.09 2.56
CA PRO A 104 -10.31 18.81 2.68
C PRO A 104 -11.03 18.70 1.34
N GLN A 105 -10.67 19.54 0.35
CA GLN A 105 -11.24 19.46 -0.99
C GLN A 105 -10.85 18.17 -1.73
N SER A 106 -9.64 17.63 -1.45
CA SER A 106 -9.23 16.33 -1.99
C SER A 106 -10.05 15.21 -1.38
N VAL A 107 -10.28 15.26 -0.08
CA VAL A 107 -11.09 14.27 0.66
C VAL A 107 -12.51 14.22 0.10
N GLU A 108 -13.14 15.37 -0.05
CA GLU A 108 -14.50 15.45 -0.63
C GLU A 108 -14.53 14.89 -2.06
N ARG A 109 -13.59 15.32 -2.90
CA ARG A 109 -13.49 14.82 -4.28
C ARG A 109 -13.26 13.30 -4.33
N ASP A 110 -12.41 12.75 -3.47
CA ASP A 110 -12.12 11.32 -3.43
C ASP A 110 -13.33 10.51 -2.96
N THR A 111 -14.12 11.05 -2.04
CA THR A 111 -15.39 10.43 -1.61
C THR A 111 -16.37 10.29 -2.77
N LEU A 112 -16.39 11.24 -3.70
CA LEU A 112 -17.26 11.21 -4.87
C LEU A 112 -16.74 10.34 -6.03
N GLN A 113 -15.43 9.99 -6.05
CA GLN A 113 -14.86 9.20 -7.13
C GLN A 113 -15.18 7.71 -6.98
N PRO A 114 -15.43 6.99 -8.10
CA PRO A 114 -15.54 5.53 -8.06
C PRO A 114 -14.23 4.88 -7.57
N THR A 115 -14.33 3.81 -6.79
CA THR A 115 -13.15 3.08 -6.26
C THR A 115 -12.19 2.62 -7.34
N ILE A 116 -12.69 2.23 -8.52
CA ILE A 116 -11.87 1.82 -9.66
C ILE A 116 -10.96 2.97 -10.19
N VAL A 117 -11.42 4.21 -10.10
CA VAL A 117 -10.63 5.39 -10.48
C VAL A 117 -9.51 5.61 -9.47
N LEU A 118 -9.80 5.48 -8.17
CA LEU A 118 -8.81 5.58 -7.09
C LEU A 118 -7.75 4.47 -7.20
N MET A 119 -8.16 3.24 -7.50
CA MET A 119 -7.24 2.13 -7.80
C MET A 119 -6.32 2.44 -8.99
N ALA A 120 -6.86 3.02 -10.05
CA ALA A 120 -6.07 3.40 -11.23
C ALA A 120 -5.06 4.52 -10.91
N GLN A 121 -5.41 5.46 -10.03
CA GLN A 121 -4.50 6.50 -9.54
C GLN A 121 -3.36 5.88 -8.72
N PHE A 122 -3.69 5.01 -7.74
CA PHE A 122 -2.70 4.28 -6.95
C PHE A 122 -1.76 3.47 -7.85
N ARG A 123 -2.31 2.70 -8.80
CA ARG A 123 -1.52 1.89 -9.73
C ARG A 123 -0.50 2.72 -10.52
N ARG A 124 -0.89 3.90 -11.02
CA ARG A 124 0.03 4.80 -11.74
C ARG A 124 1.17 5.29 -10.85
N LEU A 125 0.86 5.72 -9.62
CA LEU A 125 1.86 6.15 -8.65
C LEU A 125 2.83 5.00 -8.31
N ARG A 126 2.30 3.82 -8.02
CA ARG A 126 3.10 2.62 -7.73
C ARG A 126 4.00 2.23 -8.91
N GLN A 127 3.51 2.33 -10.14
CA GLN A 127 4.33 2.11 -11.33
C GLN A 127 5.49 3.10 -11.41
N SER A 128 5.27 4.37 -11.06
CA SER A 128 6.33 5.38 -11.01
C SER A 128 7.36 5.05 -9.92
N THR A 129 6.91 4.66 -8.72
CA THR A 129 7.79 4.23 -7.62
C THR A 129 8.63 3.01 -8.02
N CYS A 130 8.00 1.96 -8.52
CA CYS A 130 8.72 0.75 -8.94
C CYS A 130 9.63 0.99 -10.15
N GLY A 131 9.24 1.88 -11.07
CA GLY A 131 10.08 2.30 -12.19
C GLY A 131 11.34 3.02 -11.72
N LEU A 132 11.20 3.96 -10.78
CA LEU A 132 12.33 4.63 -10.14
C LEU A 132 13.26 3.61 -9.46
N LEU A 133 12.71 2.76 -8.59
CA LEU A 133 13.50 1.78 -7.83
C LEU A 133 14.27 0.82 -8.74
N ARG A 134 13.69 0.37 -9.87
CA ARG A 134 14.37 -0.48 -10.86
C ARG A 134 15.48 0.22 -11.62
N SER A 135 15.40 1.53 -11.79
CA SER A 135 16.43 2.32 -12.49
C SER A 135 17.66 2.60 -11.64
N LEU A 136 17.59 2.33 -10.32
CA LEU A 136 18.67 2.60 -9.40
C LEU A 136 19.66 1.42 -9.33
N PRO A 137 20.98 1.67 -9.38
CA PRO A 137 21.95 0.67 -8.98
C PRO A 137 21.84 0.36 -7.49
N ASP A 138 22.31 -0.83 -7.07
CA ASP A 138 22.11 -1.32 -5.70
C ASP A 138 22.67 -0.40 -4.61
N ASP A 139 23.81 0.24 -4.86
CA ASP A 139 24.43 1.19 -3.93
C ASP A 139 23.61 2.47 -3.74
N ALA A 140 22.85 2.87 -4.76
CA ALA A 140 21.98 4.05 -4.66
C ALA A 140 20.79 3.87 -3.69
N TRP A 141 20.42 2.64 -3.35
CA TRP A 141 19.39 2.39 -2.34
C TRP A 141 19.80 2.87 -0.94
N GLY A 142 21.09 3.00 -0.69
CA GLY A 142 21.64 3.56 0.54
C GLY A 142 21.72 5.10 0.56
N LEU A 143 21.38 5.80 -0.52
CA LEU A 143 21.37 7.26 -0.54
C LEU A 143 20.41 7.83 0.50
N VAL A 144 20.86 8.91 1.17
CA VAL A 144 20.21 9.49 2.34
C VAL A 144 19.55 10.82 2.00
N GLY A 145 18.27 10.96 2.35
CA GLY A 145 17.59 12.23 2.43
C GLY A 145 17.61 12.77 3.85
N ARG A 146 17.93 14.07 3.97
CA ARG A 146 18.05 14.76 5.26
C ARG A 146 16.87 15.66 5.50
N SER A 147 16.43 15.75 6.76
CA SER A 147 15.38 16.64 7.19
C SER A 147 15.69 17.19 8.58
N ARG A 148 15.20 18.38 8.89
CA ARG A 148 15.17 18.93 10.26
C ARG A 148 13.89 18.54 11.00
N ARG A 149 12.85 18.10 10.26
CA ARG A 149 11.52 17.78 10.78
C ARG A 149 11.35 16.30 11.10
N GLU A 150 12.13 15.44 10.46
CA GLU A 150 12.05 13.98 10.62
C GLU A 150 13.48 13.37 10.55
N PRO A 151 13.68 12.16 11.10
CA PRO A 151 14.99 11.50 11.02
C PRO A 151 15.44 11.31 9.57
N ASP A 152 16.75 11.35 9.34
CA ASP A 152 17.36 11.00 8.07
C ASP A 152 16.87 9.62 7.59
N VAL A 153 16.62 9.49 6.28
CA VAL A 153 16.02 8.28 5.72
C VAL A 153 16.67 7.91 4.40
N THR A 154 16.88 6.61 4.17
CA THR A 154 17.38 6.09 2.90
C THR A 154 16.23 5.72 1.96
N ILE A 155 16.53 5.58 0.64
CA ILE A 155 15.58 5.04 -0.34
C ILE A 155 15.12 3.65 0.10
N ARG A 156 16.06 2.80 0.55
CA ARG A 156 15.76 1.46 1.06
C ARG A 156 14.74 1.48 2.20
N GLN A 157 14.96 2.32 3.20
CA GLN A 157 14.04 2.45 4.33
C GLN A 157 12.64 2.97 3.92
N LEU A 158 12.57 3.85 2.91
CA LEU A 158 11.29 4.31 2.38
C LEU A 158 10.53 3.17 1.67
N ALA A 159 11.24 2.33 0.89
CA ALA A 159 10.65 1.17 0.23
C ALA A 159 10.15 0.13 1.24
N GLU A 160 10.92 -0.15 2.30
CA GLU A 160 10.52 -1.04 3.41
C GLU A 160 9.28 -0.49 4.14
N ARG A 161 9.23 0.81 4.41
CA ARG A 161 8.05 1.45 5.02
C ARG A 161 6.81 1.31 4.15
N LEU A 162 6.94 1.49 2.83
CA LEU A 162 5.82 1.23 1.90
C LEU A 162 5.36 -0.22 1.97
N ALA A 163 6.29 -1.19 1.94
CA ALA A 163 5.93 -2.61 2.00
C ALA A 163 5.23 -2.99 3.32
N VAL A 164 5.67 -2.44 4.46
CA VAL A 164 5.02 -2.64 5.76
C VAL A 164 3.63 -2.01 5.77
N THR A 165 3.50 -0.81 5.22
CA THR A 165 2.22 -0.08 5.14
C THR A 165 1.25 -0.79 4.21
N ASP A 166 1.72 -1.27 3.06
CA ASP A 166 0.93 -2.08 2.13
C ASP A 166 0.35 -3.32 2.82
N TYR A 167 1.19 -4.09 3.51
CA TYR A 167 0.74 -5.27 4.24
C TYR A 167 -0.36 -4.93 5.24
N ARG A 168 -0.19 -3.84 6.00
CA ARG A 168 -1.16 -3.38 6.99
C ARG A 168 -2.51 -3.03 6.36
N TYR A 169 -2.50 -2.27 5.27
CA TYR A 169 -3.73 -1.89 4.56
C TYR A 169 -4.37 -3.06 3.82
N LEU A 170 -3.58 -3.95 3.22
CA LEU A 170 -4.11 -5.15 2.57
C LEU A 170 -4.76 -6.10 3.60
N ARG A 171 -4.17 -6.27 4.79
CA ARG A 171 -4.76 -7.05 5.87
C ARG A 171 -6.11 -6.46 6.31
N ALA A 172 -6.17 -5.15 6.53
CA ALA A 172 -7.40 -4.48 6.88
C ALA A 172 -8.45 -4.59 5.76
N LEU A 173 -8.04 -4.44 4.50
CA LEU A 173 -8.91 -4.59 3.34
C LEU A 173 -9.50 -6.00 3.24
N ASP A 174 -8.66 -7.04 3.41
CA ASP A 174 -9.07 -8.43 3.41
C ASP A 174 -10.17 -8.68 4.46
N GLN A 175 -9.94 -8.23 5.69
CA GLN A 175 -10.90 -8.31 6.78
C GLN A 175 -12.19 -7.52 6.50
N THR A 176 -12.08 -6.29 5.98
CA THR A 176 -13.26 -5.45 5.65
C THR A 176 -14.13 -6.14 4.62
N LEU A 177 -13.54 -6.67 3.53
CA LEU A 177 -14.29 -7.33 2.46
C LEU A 177 -15.06 -8.56 2.95
N ASP A 178 -14.50 -9.31 3.89
CA ASP A 178 -15.16 -10.45 4.50
C ASP A 178 -16.28 -10.04 5.45
N GLN A 179 -16.01 -9.09 6.35
CA GLN A 179 -16.98 -8.64 7.34
C GLN A 179 -18.26 -8.08 6.71
N VAL A 180 -18.11 -7.32 5.62
CA VAL A 180 -19.28 -6.75 4.92
C VAL A 180 -19.90 -7.69 3.89
N GLY A 181 -19.35 -8.92 3.74
CA GLY A 181 -19.80 -9.90 2.74
C GLY A 181 -19.60 -9.44 1.31
N ALA A 182 -18.61 -8.58 1.04
CA ALA A 182 -18.39 -7.99 -0.28
C ALA A 182 -18.02 -9.05 -1.33
N ARG A 183 -17.43 -10.18 -0.89
CA ARG A 183 -17.00 -11.30 -1.74
C ARG A 183 -18.09 -12.34 -1.99
N GLN A 184 -19.29 -12.17 -1.44
CA GLN A 184 -20.38 -13.13 -1.66
C GLN A 184 -20.76 -13.20 -3.14
N GLY A 185 -20.86 -14.44 -3.66
CA GLY A 185 -21.18 -14.70 -5.06
C GLY A 185 -20.01 -14.59 -6.05
N LEU A 186 -18.79 -14.28 -5.58
CA LEU A 186 -17.59 -14.29 -6.41
C LEU A 186 -17.02 -15.72 -6.55
N ALA A 187 -16.19 -15.94 -7.59
CA ALA A 187 -15.44 -17.17 -7.77
C ALA A 187 -14.40 -17.37 -6.65
N GLU A 188 -14.06 -18.62 -6.32
CA GLU A 188 -13.15 -18.94 -5.21
C GLU A 188 -11.77 -18.27 -5.34
N ILE A 189 -11.22 -18.20 -6.55
CA ILE A 189 -9.94 -17.52 -6.80
C ILE A 189 -9.97 -16.02 -6.44
N GLN A 190 -11.15 -15.40 -6.41
CA GLN A 190 -11.34 -13.99 -6.04
C GLN A 190 -11.55 -13.80 -4.54
N LYS A 191 -11.73 -14.91 -3.82
CA LYS A 191 -11.89 -14.95 -2.36
C LYS A 191 -10.61 -15.33 -1.63
N THR A 192 -9.51 -15.59 -2.36
CA THR A 192 -8.21 -15.93 -1.76
C THR A 192 -7.77 -14.87 -0.75
N HIS A 193 -7.47 -15.30 0.47
CA HIS A 193 -7.04 -14.41 1.54
C HIS A 193 -5.58 -13.95 1.42
N LEU A 194 -5.23 -12.89 2.14
CA LEU A 194 -3.89 -12.30 2.07
C LEU A 194 -2.78 -13.32 2.40
N ASP A 195 -2.96 -14.11 3.44
CA ASP A 195 -1.94 -15.08 3.88
C ASP A 195 -1.67 -16.16 2.82
N GLU A 196 -2.69 -16.61 2.12
CA GLU A 196 -2.54 -17.53 0.99
C GLU A 196 -1.82 -16.88 -0.19
N LEU A 197 -2.14 -15.60 -0.47
CA LEU A 197 -1.49 -14.85 -1.55
C LEU A 197 -0.02 -14.59 -1.29
N LEU A 198 0.38 -14.37 -0.04
CA LEU A 198 1.78 -14.18 0.35
C LEU A 198 2.63 -15.44 0.13
N THR A 199 2.03 -16.63 0.24
CA THR A 199 2.73 -17.90 -0.07
C THR A 199 2.93 -18.11 -1.56
N LEU A 200 2.19 -17.40 -2.42
CA LEU A 200 2.30 -17.47 -3.87
C LEU A 200 3.32 -16.50 -4.46
N VAL A 201 3.91 -15.63 -3.65
CA VAL A 201 5.01 -14.74 -4.11
C VAL A 201 6.24 -15.63 -4.32
N PRO A 202 6.74 -15.79 -5.55
CA PRO A 202 7.94 -16.57 -5.79
C PRO A 202 9.11 -15.96 -5.03
N GLU A 203 9.86 -16.78 -4.28
CA GLU A 203 11.07 -16.35 -3.57
C GLU A 203 12.13 -15.82 -4.54
N HIS A 204 12.09 -16.25 -5.80
CA HIS A 204 13.02 -15.86 -6.85
C HIS A 204 12.28 -15.58 -8.16
N LEU A 205 11.93 -14.32 -8.41
CA LEU A 205 11.66 -13.86 -9.77
C LEU A 205 12.97 -13.30 -10.34
N THR A 206 13.68 -14.12 -11.11
CA THR A 206 14.64 -13.62 -12.09
C THR A 206 13.86 -12.87 -13.17
N LEU A 207 13.96 -11.54 -13.16
CA LEU A 207 13.48 -10.68 -14.25
C LEU A 207 14.48 -10.68 -15.39
#